data_98f7c5b31d9badd310f371d6d0468803
#
_entry.id   98f7c5b31d9badd310f371d6d0468803
#
_cell.length_a   1.000
_cell.length_b   1.000
_cell.length_c   1.000
_cell.angle_alpha   90.00
_cell.angle_beta   90.00
_cell.angle_gamma   90.00
#
_symmetry.space_group_name_H-M   'P 1'
#
loop_
_entity.id
_entity.type
_entity.pdbx_description
1 polymer ?
#
loop_
_entity_poly.entity_id
_entity_poly.type
_entity_poly.pdbx_seq_one_letter_code
_entity_poly.pdbx_strand_id
1 'polypeptide(L)'
;MDKMKKTQQIVLNVLMYAFLALSVFVVLFTVTSKTAEDGAKEFLGYQLRVVASESMAKSEYTDVSAYKIKDLPLRTMILVQTVPKDEAKAQQWYNDLKVGDVLTFRYVYTTQITITHRITGIVERENGWEIVLSGDNKTSEAGQAVQVIDTSALDDANYIIGKVVGKSYLMGVVINFLMQPLGMVLLIIVPCVAIIGLEIGKIVKVVTKEKKERERKEHEEKALKEQELEALRRRLAELENTVAAKADSTEGKEE
;
A
#
# COMPACT_ATOMS: atom_id res chain seq x y z
N MET A 1 2.87 5.37 -31.87
CA MET A 1 2.01 4.35 -31.20
C MET A 1 2.82 3.35 -30.38
N ASP A 2 4.03 3.01 -30.76
CA ASP A 2 4.88 2.00 -30.09
C ASP A 2 5.52 2.50 -28.77
N LYS A 3 5.96 3.75 -28.71
CA LYS A 3 6.51 4.36 -27.48
C LYS A 3 5.48 4.40 -26.33
N MET A 4 4.23 4.70 -26.63
CA MET A 4 3.16 4.78 -25.63
C MET A 4 2.86 3.39 -25.01
N LYS A 5 2.88 2.32 -25.82
CA LYS A 5 2.70 0.93 -25.36
C LYS A 5 3.86 0.48 -24.48
N LYS A 6 5.10 0.86 -24.84
CA LYS A 6 6.30 0.54 -24.06
C LYS A 6 6.26 1.24 -22.69
N THR A 7 5.86 2.51 -22.65
CA THR A 7 5.71 3.25 -21.38
C THR A 7 4.62 2.63 -20.48
N GLN A 8 3.47 2.26 -21.03
CA GLN A 8 2.42 1.58 -20.28
C GLN A 8 2.89 0.24 -19.70
N GLN A 9 3.67 -0.51 -20.45
CA GLN A 9 4.22 -1.79 -19.99
C GLN A 9 5.24 -1.62 -18.87
N ILE A 10 6.09 -0.58 -18.95
CA ILE A 10 7.04 -0.23 -17.89
C ILE A 10 6.29 0.18 -16.62
N VAL A 11 5.32 1.07 -16.72
CA VAL A 11 4.50 1.50 -15.56
C VAL A 11 3.81 0.32 -14.90
N LEU A 12 3.25 -0.60 -15.69
CA LEU A 12 2.61 -1.80 -15.18
C LEU A 12 3.57 -2.73 -14.43
N ASN A 13 4.74 -2.99 -15.00
CA ASN A 13 5.75 -3.80 -14.36
C ASN A 13 6.23 -3.15 -13.05
N VAL A 14 6.44 -1.83 -13.03
CA VAL A 14 6.79 -1.09 -11.82
C VAL A 14 5.71 -1.24 -10.74
N LEU A 15 4.42 -1.10 -11.10
CA LEU A 15 3.32 -1.29 -10.16
C LEU A 15 3.25 -2.72 -9.62
N MET A 16 3.47 -3.72 -10.47
CA MET A 16 3.49 -5.13 -10.07
C MET A 16 4.63 -5.41 -9.08
N TYR A 17 5.86 -4.93 -9.38
CA TYR A 17 7.00 -5.11 -8.48
C TYR A 17 6.83 -4.32 -7.18
N ALA A 18 6.26 -3.12 -7.23
CA ALA A 18 5.94 -2.33 -6.04
C ALA A 18 4.91 -3.05 -5.15
N PHE A 19 3.88 -3.65 -5.74
CA PHE A 19 2.89 -4.45 -5.02
C PHE A 19 3.52 -5.71 -4.41
N LEU A 20 4.37 -6.42 -5.16
CA LEU A 20 5.10 -7.57 -4.64
C LEU A 20 6.00 -7.20 -3.47
N ALA A 21 6.77 -6.13 -3.61
CA ALA A 21 7.63 -5.62 -2.55
C ALA A 21 6.84 -5.21 -1.29
N LEU A 22 5.70 -4.56 -1.48
CA LEU A 22 4.79 -4.21 -0.38
C LEU A 22 4.24 -5.46 0.30
N SER A 23 3.83 -6.47 -0.46
CA SER A 23 3.32 -7.75 0.09
C SER A 23 4.39 -8.47 0.92
N VAL A 24 5.62 -8.56 0.40
CA VAL A 24 6.76 -9.12 1.13
C VAL A 24 7.07 -8.31 2.39
N PHE A 25 7.04 -6.98 2.31
CA PHE A 25 7.23 -6.11 3.46
C PHE A 25 6.16 -6.36 4.54
N VAL A 26 4.88 -6.45 4.16
CA VAL A 26 3.78 -6.73 5.10
C VAL A 26 3.95 -8.08 5.78
N VAL A 27 4.33 -9.12 5.04
CA VAL A 27 4.61 -10.45 5.61
C VAL A 27 5.79 -10.38 6.59
N LEU A 28 6.92 -9.81 6.19
CA LEU A 28 8.08 -9.64 7.06
C LEU A 28 7.75 -8.83 8.30
N PHE A 29 7.04 -7.70 8.15
CA PHE A 29 6.58 -6.88 9.26
C PHE A 29 5.71 -7.69 10.22
N THR A 30 4.76 -8.48 9.71
CA THR A 30 3.85 -9.29 10.55
C THR A 30 4.60 -10.38 11.32
N VAL A 31 5.58 -11.02 10.68
CA VAL A 31 6.37 -12.11 11.29
C VAL A 31 7.38 -11.56 12.30
N THR A 32 8.02 -10.42 12.01
CA THR A 32 9.09 -9.86 12.86
C THR A 32 8.57 -8.93 13.96
N SER A 33 7.35 -8.40 13.84
CA SER A 33 6.74 -7.56 14.86
C SER A 33 6.38 -8.37 16.10
N LYS A 34 6.79 -7.89 17.26
CA LYS A 34 6.31 -8.42 18.54
C LYS A 34 4.92 -7.83 18.82
N THR A 35 4.06 -8.63 19.43
CA THR A 35 2.78 -8.13 19.92
C THR A 35 2.97 -7.71 21.38
N ALA A 36 2.68 -6.44 21.69
CA ALA A 36 2.68 -5.96 23.06
C ALA A 36 1.46 -6.50 23.81
N GLU A 37 1.44 -6.40 25.14
CA GLU A 37 0.36 -6.92 25.99
C GLU A 37 -1.01 -6.30 25.67
N ASP A 38 -1.03 -5.07 25.19
CA ASP A 38 -2.22 -4.36 24.73
C ASP A 38 -2.62 -4.65 23.27
N GLY A 39 -2.00 -5.64 22.64
CA GLY A 39 -2.27 -6.06 21.26
C GLY A 39 -1.60 -5.21 20.17
N ALA A 40 -0.93 -4.11 20.52
CA ALA A 40 -0.22 -3.29 19.55
C ALA A 40 1.02 -4.01 19.01
N LYS A 41 1.34 -3.79 17.73
CA LYS A 41 2.56 -4.33 17.13
C LYS A 41 3.75 -3.42 17.38
N GLU A 42 4.81 -4.00 17.94
CA GLU A 42 6.10 -3.34 18.15
C GLU A 42 7.13 -3.80 17.12
N PHE A 43 7.79 -2.87 16.50
CA PHE A 43 8.86 -3.12 15.54
C PHE A 43 10.04 -2.18 15.81
N LEU A 44 11.22 -2.77 16.06
CA LEU A 44 12.48 -2.04 16.33
C LEU A 44 12.37 -0.98 17.46
N GLY A 45 11.58 -1.25 18.50
CA GLY A 45 11.38 -0.32 19.61
C GLY A 45 10.39 0.80 19.30
N TYR A 46 9.55 0.65 18.26
CA TYR A 46 8.52 1.60 17.91
C TYR A 46 7.17 0.91 17.77
N GLN A 47 6.10 1.62 18.13
CA GLN A 47 4.73 1.22 17.90
C GLN A 47 4.01 2.29 17.10
N LEU A 48 3.17 1.86 16.15
CA LEU A 48 2.23 2.72 15.45
C LEU A 48 0.86 2.61 16.12
N ARG A 49 0.29 3.74 16.49
CA ARG A 49 -1.02 3.82 17.13
C ARG A 49 -1.88 4.87 16.46
N VAL A 50 -3.19 4.72 16.56
CA VAL A 50 -4.17 5.71 16.09
C VAL A 50 -4.85 6.33 17.29
N VAL A 51 -4.88 7.65 17.34
CA VAL A 51 -5.54 8.42 18.40
C VAL A 51 -7.05 8.15 18.36
N ALA A 52 -7.59 7.63 19.47
CA ALA A 52 -8.97 7.20 19.60
C ALA A 52 -9.88 8.19 20.34
N SER A 53 -9.32 9.28 20.87
CA SER A 53 -10.07 10.32 21.60
C SER A 53 -9.57 11.71 21.24
N GLU A 54 -10.32 12.73 21.61
CA GLU A 54 -9.95 14.13 21.36
C GLU A 54 -9.18 14.75 22.52
N SER A 55 -8.78 13.98 23.54
CA SER A 55 -8.11 14.51 24.73
C SER A 55 -6.82 15.29 24.44
N MET A 56 -6.20 15.05 23.30
CA MET A 56 -4.97 15.71 22.84
C MET A 56 -5.20 16.63 21.63
N ALA A 57 -6.45 16.93 21.30
CA ALA A 57 -6.77 17.90 20.26
C ALA A 57 -6.49 19.33 20.78
N LYS A 58 -6.30 20.25 19.83
CA LYS A 58 -6.05 21.67 20.15
C LYS A 58 -7.19 22.26 20.99
N SER A 59 -6.83 22.99 22.03
CA SER A 59 -7.74 23.75 22.88
C SER A 59 -7.31 25.21 22.96
N GLU A 60 -8.26 26.10 23.21
CA GLU A 60 -8.02 27.53 23.48
C GLU A 60 -7.32 27.76 24.83
N TYR A 61 -7.47 26.79 25.76
CA TYR A 61 -6.92 26.88 27.12
C TYR A 61 -5.53 26.26 27.27
N THR A 62 -4.91 25.78 26.16
CA THR A 62 -3.59 25.13 26.22
C THR A 62 -2.73 25.64 25.07
N ASP A 63 -1.65 26.35 25.41
CA ASP A 63 -0.63 26.73 24.42
C ASP A 63 0.40 25.60 24.27
N VAL A 64 0.34 24.94 23.14
CA VAL A 64 1.27 23.87 22.75
C VAL A 64 2.23 24.31 21.64
N SER A 65 2.28 25.60 21.32
CA SER A 65 3.05 26.15 20.19
C SER A 65 4.55 25.89 20.29
N ALA A 66 5.09 25.88 21.48
CA ALA A 66 6.51 25.64 21.76
C ALA A 66 6.92 24.16 21.67
N TYR A 67 5.97 23.21 21.67
CA TYR A 67 6.28 21.79 21.73
C TYR A 67 6.42 21.14 20.33
N LYS A 68 7.23 20.10 20.24
CA LYS A 68 7.45 19.34 19.00
C LYS A 68 6.17 18.64 18.54
N ILE A 69 5.49 17.95 19.45
CA ILE A 69 4.21 17.30 19.21
C ILE A 69 3.12 18.28 19.63
N LYS A 70 2.40 18.84 18.67
CA LYS A 70 1.31 19.79 18.91
C LYS A 70 -0.02 19.06 18.86
N ASP A 71 -1.01 19.59 18.31
CA ASP A 71 -2.36 19.06 18.11
C ASP A 71 -2.40 17.58 17.64
N LEU A 72 -3.10 16.72 18.38
CA LEU A 72 -3.32 15.31 18.05
C LEU A 72 -4.84 15.02 17.96
N PRO A 73 -5.50 15.45 16.90
CA PRO A 73 -6.93 15.22 16.74
C PRO A 73 -7.23 13.72 16.54
N LEU A 74 -8.50 13.37 16.74
CA LEU A 74 -9.02 12.02 16.50
C LEU A 74 -8.53 11.46 15.14
N ARG A 75 -8.20 10.18 15.11
CA ARG A 75 -7.66 9.45 13.94
C ARG A 75 -6.24 9.86 13.51
N THR A 76 -5.53 10.68 14.25
CA THR A 76 -4.11 10.91 13.99
C THR A 76 -3.31 9.63 14.26
N MET A 77 -2.48 9.21 13.31
CA MET A 77 -1.48 8.17 13.57
C MET A 77 -0.30 8.78 14.32
N ILE A 78 0.12 8.13 15.39
CA ILE A 78 1.29 8.49 16.18
C ILE A 78 2.33 7.38 16.13
N LEU A 79 3.59 7.77 16.11
CA LEU A 79 4.74 6.89 16.26
C LEU A 79 5.23 7.00 17.71
N VAL A 80 5.14 5.91 18.44
CA VAL A 80 5.54 5.81 19.85
C VAL A 80 6.86 5.06 19.92
N GLN A 81 7.90 5.69 20.44
CA GLN A 81 9.15 5.05 20.83
C GLN A 81 8.94 4.37 22.17
N THR A 82 9.03 3.04 22.21
CA THR A 82 8.76 2.27 23.42
C THR A 82 9.87 2.43 24.45
N VAL A 83 9.54 2.23 25.71
CA VAL A 83 10.56 2.16 26.78
C VAL A 83 11.49 0.99 26.48
N PRO A 84 12.82 1.18 26.48
CA PRO A 84 13.76 0.10 26.27
C PRO A 84 13.61 -1.01 27.33
N LYS A 85 13.80 -2.27 26.92
CA LYS A 85 13.77 -3.42 27.86
C LYS A 85 15.04 -3.59 28.67
N ASP A 86 16.14 -3.03 28.20
CA ASP A 86 17.41 -2.98 28.92
C ASP A 86 17.33 -1.91 30.02
N GLU A 87 17.62 -2.27 31.24
CA GLU A 87 17.45 -1.42 32.42
C GLU A 87 18.27 -0.13 32.33
N ALA A 88 19.53 -0.22 31.92
CA ALA A 88 20.39 0.96 31.79
C ALA A 88 19.88 1.93 30.70
N LYS A 89 19.38 1.40 29.58
CA LYS A 89 18.79 2.22 28.54
C LYS A 89 17.43 2.77 28.93
N ALA A 90 16.65 2.04 29.71
CA ALA A 90 15.37 2.52 30.25
C ALA A 90 15.63 3.69 31.23
N GLN A 91 16.60 3.56 32.11
CA GLN A 91 17.01 4.65 33.02
C GLN A 91 17.40 5.91 32.24
N GLN A 92 18.24 5.77 31.20
CA GLN A 92 18.61 6.89 30.34
C GLN A 92 17.40 7.48 29.61
N TRP A 93 16.49 6.64 29.14
CA TRP A 93 15.26 7.07 28.45
C TRP A 93 14.37 7.91 29.39
N TYR A 94 14.24 7.53 30.67
CA TYR A 94 13.51 8.31 31.67
C TYR A 94 14.20 9.65 31.97
N ASN A 95 15.53 9.67 32.08
CA ASN A 95 16.31 10.89 32.28
C ASN A 95 16.18 11.90 31.13
N ASP A 96 15.92 11.40 29.91
CA ASP A 96 15.75 12.23 28.71
C ASP A 96 14.33 12.80 28.56
N LEU A 97 13.39 12.43 29.46
CA LEU A 97 12.03 12.98 29.44
C LEU A 97 12.00 14.45 29.87
N LYS A 98 11.14 15.22 29.24
CA LYS A 98 10.98 16.66 29.51
C LYS A 98 9.52 17.04 29.58
N VAL A 99 9.22 18.07 30.36
CA VAL A 99 7.92 18.75 30.31
C VAL A 99 7.62 19.17 28.87
N GLY A 100 6.41 18.83 28.39
CA GLY A 100 6.01 19.01 27.01
C GLY A 100 6.11 17.76 26.12
N ASP A 101 6.86 16.74 26.54
CA ASP A 101 6.83 15.43 25.87
C ASP A 101 5.44 14.79 26.01
N VAL A 102 5.06 13.99 25.03
CA VAL A 102 3.77 13.28 25.02
C VAL A 102 4.04 11.80 25.24
N LEU A 103 3.47 11.25 26.30
CA LEU A 103 3.59 9.83 26.64
C LEU A 103 2.32 9.05 26.31
N THR A 104 2.51 7.82 25.91
CA THR A 104 1.47 6.80 25.81
C THR A 104 1.70 5.81 26.96
N PHE A 105 0.68 5.56 27.75
CA PHE A 105 0.74 4.73 28.95
C PHE A 105 -0.55 3.97 29.19
N ARG A 106 -0.47 2.91 29.98
CA ARG A 106 -1.62 2.17 30.47
C ARG A 106 -1.93 2.61 31.90
N TYR A 107 -3.21 2.82 32.18
CA TYR A 107 -3.70 3.29 33.46
C TYR A 107 -4.99 2.57 33.83
N VAL A 108 -5.01 1.87 34.94
CA VAL A 108 -6.02 0.84 35.24
C VAL A 108 -7.17 1.34 36.12
N TYR A 109 -7.06 2.53 36.70
CA TYR A 109 -8.07 2.97 37.69
C TYR A 109 -9.51 3.15 37.17
N THR A 110 -9.74 3.08 35.87
CA THR A 110 -11.11 3.18 35.32
C THR A 110 -11.47 2.14 34.27
N THR A 111 -10.55 1.75 33.43
CA THR A 111 -10.70 0.71 32.39
C THR A 111 -9.32 0.42 31.83
N GLN A 112 -9.06 -0.79 31.33
CA GLN A 112 -7.78 -1.17 30.70
C GLN A 112 -7.52 -0.38 29.38
N ILE A 113 -7.49 0.95 29.48
CA ILE A 113 -7.36 1.84 28.31
C ILE A 113 -5.94 2.37 28.23
N THR A 114 -5.40 2.37 27.04
CA THR A 114 -4.18 3.10 26.70
C THR A 114 -4.49 4.58 26.54
N ILE A 115 -3.81 5.43 27.29
CA ILE A 115 -3.97 6.89 27.31
C ILE A 115 -2.74 7.53 26.68
N THR A 116 -2.93 8.62 25.97
CA THR A 116 -1.85 9.45 25.43
C THR A 116 -2.03 10.87 25.92
N HIS A 117 -1.13 11.35 26.78
CA HIS A 117 -1.19 12.68 27.38
C HIS A 117 0.20 13.33 27.42
N ARG A 118 0.21 14.65 27.67
CA ARG A 118 1.43 15.47 27.75
C ARG A 118 1.96 15.52 29.17
N ILE A 119 3.27 15.47 29.31
CA ILE A 119 3.98 15.72 30.56
C ILE A 119 3.82 17.22 30.90
N THR A 120 3.18 17.50 32.01
CA THR A 120 3.02 18.86 32.58
C THR A 120 3.95 19.10 33.77
N GLY A 121 4.42 18.03 34.41
CA GLY A 121 5.39 18.06 35.49
C GLY A 121 6.16 16.76 35.55
N ILE A 122 7.41 16.85 35.99
CA ILE A 122 8.30 15.70 36.24
C ILE A 122 9.14 16.02 37.45
N VAL A 123 9.20 15.09 38.41
CA VAL A 123 9.95 15.20 39.63
C VAL A 123 10.75 13.92 39.83
N GLU A 124 12.07 14.06 39.95
CA GLU A 124 12.94 12.94 40.29
C GLU A 124 12.75 12.57 41.77
N ARG A 125 12.64 11.27 42.06
CA ARG A 125 12.53 10.68 43.40
C ARG A 125 13.71 9.76 43.62
N GLU A 126 13.91 9.32 44.86
CA GLU A 126 15.04 8.41 45.22
C GLU A 126 15.05 7.11 44.41
N ASN A 127 13.87 6.59 44.05
CA ASN A 127 13.71 5.30 43.34
C ASN A 127 13.01 5.43 41.97
N GLY A 128 13.01 6.62 41.34
CA GLY A 128 12.36 6.81 40.05
C GLY A 128 11.89 8.23 39.83
N TRP A 129 10.81 8.37 39.06
CA TRP A 129 10.21 9.66 38.70
C TRP A 129 8.71 9.68 39.00
N GLU A 130 8.26 10.79 39.47
CA GLU A 130 6.85 11.13 39.50
C GLU A 130 6.53 12.01 38.29
N ILE A 131 5.72 11.49 37.38
CA ILE A 131 5.37 12.11 36.09
C ILE A 131 3.90 12.54 36.12
N VAL A 132 3.69 13.84 35.98
CA VAL A 132 2.35 14.45 35.94
C VAL A 132 1.94 14.65 34.49
N LEU A 133 0.78 14.10 34.12
CA LEU A 133 0.29 14.06 32.75
C LEU A 133 -1.10 14.68 32.65
N SER A 134 -1.35 15.42 31.57
CA SER A 134 -2.68 16.01 31.27
C SER A 134 -2.94 16.02 29.79
N GLY A 135 -4.21 15.90 29.39
CA GLY A 135 -4.63 16.13 28.01
C GLY A 135 -4.51 17.61 27.61
N ASP A 136 -4.31 17.85 26.33
CA ASP A 136 -4.22 19.21 25.77
C ASP A 136 -5.58 19.84 25.56
N ASN A 137 -6.62 19.04 25.33
CA ASN A 137 -7.99 19.51 25.09
C ASN A 137 -8.70 19.87 26.40
N LYS A 138 -8.35 21.03 26.94
CA LYS A 138 -9.02 21.58 28.14
C LYS A 138 -10.30 22.30 27.74
N THR A 139 -11.34 22.12 28.53
CA THR A 139 -12.64 22.80 28.34
C THR A 139 -12.78 24.05 29.20
N SER A 140 -11.85 24.30 30.12
CA SER A 140 -11.78 25.47 30.97
C SER A 140 -10.36 25.69 31.47
N GLU A 141 -10.10 26.84 32.08
CA GLU A 141 -8.82 27.13 32.75
C GLU A 141 -8.51 26.18 33.92
N ALA A 142 -9.54 25.62 34.57
CA ALA A 142 -9.39 24.64 35.63
C ALA A 142 -8.78 23.31 35.16
N GLY A 143 -8.72 23.10 33.86
CA GLY A 143 -8.01 21.98 33.23
C GLY A 143 -8.80 20.65 33.18
N GLN A 144 -8.15 19.63 32.65
CA GLN A 144 -8.61 18.24 32.67
C GLN A 144 -8.07 17.51 33.90
N ALA A 145 -8.63 16.33 34.15
CA ALA A 145 -8.09 15.41 35.12
C ALA A 145 -6.59 15.14 34.87
N VAL A 146 -5.81 15.28 35.89
CA VAL A 146 -4.37 15.05 35.87
C VAL A 146 -4.12 13.60 36.27
N GLN A 147 -3.28 12.88 35.52
CA GLN A 147 -2.77 11.57 35.89
C GLN A 147 -1.38 11.74 36.46
N VAL A 148 -1.12 11.09 37.58
CA VAL A 148 0.21 11.04 38.18
C VAL A 148 0.70 9.59 38.12
N ILE A 149 1.84 9.39 37.49
CA ILE A 149 2.51 8.09 37.38
C ILE A 149 3.79 8.13 38.22
N ASP A 150 3.85 7.29 39.24
CA ASP A 150 5.05 7.00 39.95
C ASP A 150 5.75 5.81 39.31
N THR A 151 6.96 6.04 38.76
CA THR A 151 7.68 4.99 38.06
C THR A 151 8.27 3.93 38.99
N SER A 152 8.36 4.20 40.29
CA SER A 152 8.77 3.21 41.31
C SER A 152 7.64 2.20 41.61
N ALA A 153 6.38 2.54 41.27
CA ALA A 153 5.19 1.75 41.54
C ALA A 153 4.57 1.19 40.23
N LEU A 154 5.34 1.12 39.13
CA LEU A 154 4.87 0.51 37.91
C LEU A 154 4.65 -0.98 38.07
N ASP A 155 3.57 -1.49 37.53
CA ASP A 155 3.18 -2.87 37.53
C ASP A 155 2.60 -3.27 36.16
N ASP A 156 2.15 -4.52 35.99
CA ASP A 156 1.54 -5.01 34.73
C ASP A 156 0.25 -4.27 34.36
N ALA A 157 -0.31 -3.53 35.30
CA ALA A 157 -1.56 -2.80 35.14
C ALA A 157 -1.33 -1.32 34.82
N ASN A 158 -0.29 -0.71 35.40
CA ASN A 158 0.09 0.69 35.23
C ASN A 158 1.50 0.80 34.71
N TYR A 159 1.71 1.02 33.43
CA TYR A 159 3.03 1.15 32.85
C TYR A 159 3.08 2.16 31.72
N ILE A 160 4.29 2.72 31.52
CA ILE A 160 4.55 3.61 30.41
C ILE A 160 4.93 2.77 29.19
N ILE A 161 4.17 2.95 28.10
CA ILE A 161 4.43 2.28 26.83
C ILE A 161 5.58 2.97 26.11
N GLY A 162 5.56 4.31 26.06
CA GLY A 162 6.61 5.06 25.41
C GLY A 162 6.27 6.52 25.13
N LYS A 163 7.19 7.20 24.43
CA LYS A 163 7.10 8.61 24.05
C LYS A 163 6.68 8.78 22.59
N VAL A 164 5.77 9.67 22.33
CA VAL A 164 5.35 10.04 20.95
C VAL A 164 6.46 10.86 20.30
N VAL A 165 7.08 10.33 19.27
CA VAL A 165 8.19 10.96 18.54
C VAL A 165 7.79 11.50 17.16
N GLY A 166 6.65 11.07 16.64
CA GLY A 166 6.12 11.50 15.35
C GLY A 166 4.60 11.39 15.26
N LYS A 167 4.01 12.14 14.35
CA LYS A 167 2.59 12.08 14.04
C LYS A 167 2.30 12.29 12.57
N SER A 168 1.20 11.71 12.07
CA SER A 168 0.70 11.97 10.73
C SER A 168 -0.82 11.82 10.72
N TYR A 169 -1.54 12.90 10.50
CA TYR A 169 -3.00 12.87 10.37
C TYR A 169 -3.42 12.14 9.11
N LEU A 170 -2.79 12.43 7.96
CA LEU A 170 -3.11 11.79 6.69
C LEU A 170 -2.97 10.27 6.76
N MET A 171 -1.83 9.78 7.28
CA MET A 171 -1.61 8.34 7.43
C MET A 171 -2.63 7.71 8.40
N GLY A 172 -2.99 8.42 9.45
CA GLY A 172 -4.00 7.95 10.38
C GLY A 172 -5.38 7.79 9.74
N VAL A 173 -5.81 8.76 8.93
CA VAL A 173 -7.08 8.68 8.18
C VAL A 173 -7.05 7.51 7.19
N VAL A 174 -5.95 7.36 6.44
CA VAL A 174 -5.79 6.25 5.47
C VAL A 174 -5.84 4.90 6.19
N ILE A 175 -5.07 4.71 7.25
CA ILE A 175 -5.05 3.46 8.01
C ILE A 175 -6.41 3.17 8.62
N ASN A 176 -7.05 4.17 9.24
CA ASN A 176 -8.38 4.00 9.81
C ASN A 176 -9.41 3.60 8.74
N PHE A 177 -9.33 4.17 7.53
CA PHE A 177 -10.18 3.76 6.41
C PHE A 177 -9.89 2.30 5.99
N LEU A 178 -8.61 1.94 5.82
CA LEU A 178 -8.20 0.59 5.42
C LEU A 178 -8.57 -0.48 6.45
N MET A 179 -8.63 -0.14 7.74
CA MET A 179 -9.07 -1.05 8.80
C MET A 179 -10.59 -1.26 8.84
N GLN A 180 -11.37 -0.44 8.15
CA GLN A 180 -12.80 -0.69 7.99
C GLN A 180 -13.06 -1.84 7.01
N PRO A 181 -14.16 -2.60 7.15
CA PRO A 181 -14.48 -3.71 6.24
C PRO A 181 -14.48 -3.31 4.76
N LEU A 182 -15.02 -2.14 4.45
CA LEU A 182 -15.02 -1.60 3.08
C LEU A 182 -13.60 -1.29 2.56
N GLY A 183 -12.76 -0.71 3.40
CA GLY A 183 -11.36 -0.42 3.06
C GLY A 183 -10.55 -1.68 2.79
N MET A 184 -10.71 -2.72 3.62
CA MET A 184 -10.07 -4.02 3.43
C MET A 184 -10.51 -4.70 2.12
N VAL A 185 -11.81 -4.67 1.83
CA VAL A 185 -12.36 -5.21 0.58
C VAL A 185 -11.78 -4.48 -0.63
N LEU A 186 -11.74 -3.15 -0.61
CA LEU A 186 -11.17 -2.35 -1.69
C LEU A 186 -9.67 -2.59 -1.87
N LEU A 187 -8.92 -2.72 -0.78
CA LEU A 187 -7.47 -3.00 -0.81
C LEU A 187 -7.16 -4.31 -1.54
N ILE A 188 -8.03 -5.31 -1.44
CA ILE A 188 -7.85 -6.62 -2.09
C ILE A 188 -8.45 -6.62 -3.49
N ILE A 189 -9.70 -6.18 -3.65
CA ILE A 189 -10.44 -6.30 -4.92
C ILE A 189 -9.84 -5.41 -6.01
N VAL A 190 -9.47 -4.17 -5.69
CA VAL A 190 -8.98 -3.22 -6.71
C VAL A 190 -7.73 -3.74 -7.44
N PRO A 191 -6.65 -4.19 -6.76
CA PRO A 191 -5.51 -4.76 -7.46
C PRO A 191 -5.83 -6.06 -8.19
N CYS A 192 -6.69 -6.92 -7.65
CA CYS A 192 -7.10 -8.15 -8.32
C CYS A 192 -7.83 -7.87 -9.64
N VAL A 193 -8.81 -6.97 -9.64
CA VAL A 193 -9.54 -6.57 -10.85
C VAL A 193 -8.61 -5.92 -11.86
N ALA A 194 -7.68 -5.08 -11.41
CA ALA A 194 -6.69 -4.46 -12.28
C ALA A 194 -5.82 -5.52 -12.97
N ILE A 195 -5.29 -6.50 -12.23
CA ILE A 195 -4.46 -7.59 -12.78
C ILE A 195 -5.26 -8.41 -13.78
N ILE A 196 -6.48 -8.84 -13.45
CA ILE A 196 -7.35 -9.61 -14.34
C ILE A 196 -7.64 -8.84 -15.63
N GLY A 197 -8.00 -7.56 -15.52
CA GLY A 197 -8.26 -6.71 -16.67
C GLY A 197 -7.06 -6.57 -17.62
N LEU A 198 -5.85 -6.51 -17.06
CA LEU A 198 -4.62 -6.44 -17.83
C LEU A 198 -4.31 -7.76 -18.55
N GLU A 199 -4.52 -8.90 -17.89
CA GLU A 199 -4.32 -10.21 -18.51
C GLU A 199 -5.34 -10.47 -19.63
N ILE A 200 -6.63 -10.14 -19.41
CA ILE A 200 -7.64 -10.20 -20.46
C ILE A 200 -7.23 -9.32 -21.65
N GLY A 201 -6.74 -8.10 -21.42
CA GLY A 201 -6.26 -7.21 -22.48
C GLY A 201 -5.10 -7.80 -23.30
N LYS A 202 -4.19 -8.56 -22.67
CA LYS A 202 -3.11 -9.29 -23.38
C LYS A 202 -3.67 -10.42 -24.23
N ILE A 203 -4.56 -11.24 -23.68
CA ILE A 203 -5.19 -12.36 -24.37
C ILE A 203 -5.95 -11.87 -25.61
N VAL A 204 -6.78 -10.84 -25.47
CA VAL A 204 -7.52 -10.25 -26.61
C VAL A 204 -6.57 -9.78 -27.72
N LYS A 205 -5.44 -9.14 -27.36
CA LYS A 205 -4.45 -8.70 -28.35
C LYS A 205 -3.80 -9.86 -29.10
N VAL A 206 -3.47 -10.96 -28.39
CA VAL A 206 -2.87 -12.16 -29.01
C VAL A 206 -3.89 -12.81 -29.96
N VAL A 207 -5.12 -13.05 -29.50
CA VAL A 207 -6.18 -13.68 -30.31
C VAL A 207 -6.50 -12.84 -31.55
N THR A 208 -6.59 -11.51 -31.40
CA THR A 208 -6.85 -10.62 -32.53
C THR A 208 -5.69 -10.63 -33.55
N LYS A 209 -4.44 -10.72 -33.07
CA LYS A 209 -3.28 -10.81 -33.94
C LYS A 209 -3.25 -12.13 -34.70
N GLU A 210 -3.50 -13.25 -34.03
CA GLU A 210 -3.57 -14.57 -34.67
C GLU A 210 -4.71 -14.65 -35.71
N LYS A 211 -5.88 -14.12 -35.40
CA LYS A 211 -6.98 -14.05 -36.33
C LYS A 211 -6.60 -13.28 -37.59
N LYS A 212 -5.98 -12.10 -37.44
CA LYS A 212 -5.54 -11.29 -38.58
C LYS A 212 -4.44 -11.96 -39.40
N GLU A 213 -3.53 -12.72 -38.76
CA GLU A 213 -2.52 -13.50 -39.49
C GLU A 213 -3.11 -14.70 -40.23
N ARG A 214 -4.14 -15.37 -39.71
CA ARG A 214 -4.87 -16.43 -40.39
C ARG A 214 -5.61 -15.88 -41.60
N GLU A 215 -6.37 -14.81 -41.45
CA GLU A 215 -7.06 -14.14 -42.55
C GLU A 215 -6.10 -13.72 -43.69
N ARG A 216 -4.90 -13.21 -43.31
CA ARG A 216 -3.89 -12.85 -44.33
C ARG A 216 -3.34 -14.07 -45.06
N LYS A 217 -3.05 -15.16 -44.35
CA LYS A 217 -2.60 -16.41 -44.99
C LYS A 217 -3.64 -17.02 -45.89
N GLU A 218 -4.91 -17.01 -45.47
CA GLU A 218 -6.01 -17.49 -46.33
C GLU A 218 -6.18 -16.63 -47.61
N HIS A 219 -6.01 -15.31 -47.49
CA HIS A 219 -6.02 -14.43 -48.66
C HIS A 219 -4.84 -14.66 -49.59
N GLU A 220 -3.64 -14.85 -49.06
CA GLU A 220 -2.42 -15.16 -49.82
C GLU A 220 -2.55 -16.53 -50.52
N GLU A 221 -3.09 -17.55 -49.85
CA GLU A 221 -3.34 -18.87 -50.46
C GLU A 221 -4.37 -18.84 -51.57
N LYS A 222 -5.48 -18.09 -51.38
CA LYS A 222 -6.49 -17.90 -52.42
C LYS A 222 -5.92 -17.18 -53.66
N ALA A 223 -5.16 -16.12 -53.45
CA ALA A 223 -4.51 -15.38 -54.55
C ALA A 223 -3.51 -16.25 -55.31
N LEU A 224 -2.76 -17.11 -54.62
CA LEU A 224 -1.83 -18.05 -55.26
C LEU A 224 -2.56 -19.08 -56.12
N LYS A 225 -3.65 -19.69 -55.58
CA LYS A 225 -4.50 -20.63 -56.34
C LYS A 225 -5.12 -20.00 -57.55
N GLU A 226 -5.53 -18.74 -57.48
CA GLU A 226 -6.12 -18.00 -58.59
C GLU A 226 -5.09 -17.74 -59.71
N GLN A 227 -3.84 -17.39 -59.35
CA GLN A 227 -2.73 -17.26 -60.28
C GLN A 227 -2.35 -18.60 -60.94
N GLU A 228 -2.33 -19.70 -60.21
CA GLU A 228 -2.08 -21.03 -60.78
C GLU A 228 -3.18 -21.42 -61.75
N LEU A 229 -4.43 -21.14 -61.41
CA LEU A 229 -5.59 -21.43 -62.26
C LEU A 229 -5.53 -20.61 -63.55
N GLU A 230 -5.20 -19.33 -63.50
CA GLU A 230 -4.96 -18.49 -64.69
C GLU A 230 -3.81 -19.00 -65.54
N ALA A 231 -2.71 -19.40 -64.94
CA ALA A 231 -1.56 -19.96 -65.68
C ALA A 231 -1.92 -21.26 -66.36
N LEU A 232 -2.69 -22.15 -65.71
CA LEU A 232 -3.22 -23.38 -66.35
C LEU A 232 -4.16 -23.08 -67.51
N ARG A 233 -5.05 -22.11 -67.35
CA ARG A 233 -5.97 -21.68 -68.46
C ARG A 233 -5.22 -21.15 -69.66
N ARG A 234 -4.14 -20.35 -69.46
CA ARG A 234 -3.30 -19.86 -70.55
C ARG A 234 -2.58 -21.01 -71.28
N ARG A 235 -2.03 -22.01 -70.53
CA ARG A 235 -1.42 -23.19 -71.14
C ARG A 235 -2.40 -24.03 -71.91
N LEU A 236 -3.64 -24.22 -71.41
CA LEU A 236 -4.71 -24.91 -72.15
C LEU A 236 -5.06 -24.19 -73.47
N ALA A 237 -5.23 -22.88 -73.44
CA ALA A 237 -5.48 -22.10 -74.64
C ALA A 237 -4.32 -22.16 -75.67
N GLU A 238 -3.09 -22.17 -75.23
CA GLU A 238 -1.91 -22.36 -76.09
C GLU A 238 -1.88 -23.78 -76.74
N LEU A 239 -2.25 -24.80 -75.96
CA LEU A 239 -2.33 -26.17 -76.45
C LEU A 239 -3.50 -26.34 -77.47
N GLU A 240 -4.64 -25.78 -77.23
CA GLU A 240 -5.80 -25.75 -78.11
C GLU A 240 -5.43 -25.07 -79.46
N ASN A 241 -4.75 -23.93 -79.43
CA ASN A 241 -4.25 -23.23 -80.58
C ASN A 241 -3.21 -24.03 -81.41
N THR A 242 -2.34 -24.74 -80.67
CA THR A 242 -1.32 -25.61 -81.33
C THR A 242 -1.93 -26.85 -81.94
N VAL A 243 -2.97 -27.41 -81.34
CA VAL A 243 -3.73 -28.54 -81.92
C VAL A 243 -4.53 -28.10 -83.10
N ALA A 244 -5.19 -26.95 -83.06
CA ALA A 244 -5.94 -26.39 -84.19
C ALA A 244 -5.03 -26.08 -85.40
N ALA A 245 -3.83 -25.50 -85.14
CA ALA A 245 -2.84 -25.24 -86.19
C ALA A 245 -2.25 -26.50 -86.79
N LYS A 246 -2.16 -27.60 -86.06
CA LYS A 246 -1.77 -28.91 -86.55
C LYS A 246 -2.85 -29.60 -87.35
N ALA A 247 -4.10 -29.47 -87.02
CA ALA A 247 -5.26 -29.99 -87.76
C ALA A 247 -5.36 -29.32 -89.11
N ASP A 248 -5.24 -28.00 -89.21
CA ASP A 248 -5.27 -27.21 -90.44
C ASP A 248 -4.11 -27.53 -91.39
N SER A 249 -2.93 -27.91 -90.79
CA SER A 249 -1.77 -28.31 -91.61
C SER A 249 -1.83 -29.75 -92.16
N THR A 250 -2.75 -30.58 -91.64
CA THR A 250 -2.97 -31.94 -92.15
C THR A 250 -4.04 -32.02 -93.23
N GLU A 251 -5.04 -31.15 -93.20
CA GLU A 251 -6.03 -31.06 -94.26
C GLU A 251 -5.48 -30.47 -95.60
N GLY A 252 -4.39 -29.66 -95.54
CA GLY A 252 -3.77 -29.08 -96.71
C GLY A 252 -2.76 -29.97 -97.51
N LYS A 253 -2.72 -31.26 -97.22
CA LYS A 253 -1.77 -32.23 -97.84
C LYS A 253 -2.47 -33.38 -98.62
N GLU A 254 -3.80 -33.33 -98.76
CA GLU A 254 -4.59 -34.29 -99.56
C GLU A 254 -5.27 -33.64 -100.73
N GLU A 255 -4.64 -32.70 -101.50
CA GLU A 255 -5.01 -32.28 -102.83
C GLU A 255 -3.82 -32.44 -103.79
#